data_9c13ef021417fc190c42b4d81adc8db9
#
_entry.id   9c13ef021417fc190c42b4d81adc8db9
#
_cell.length_a   1.000
_cell.length_b   1.000
_cell.length_c   1.000
_cell.angle_alpha   90.00
_cell.angle_beta   90.00
_cell.angle_gamma   90.00
#
_symmetry.space_group_name_H-M   'P 1'
#
loop_
_entity.id
_entity.type
_entity.pdbx_description
1 polymer ?
#
loop_
_entity_poly.entity_id
_entity_poly.type
_entity_poly.pdbx_seq_one_letter_code
_entity_poly.pdbx_strand_id
1 'polypeptide(L)'
;MRTIFHIDVNSAFLSWEAAKRLKSGDSFDLRTVPSAVAGSEKDRHGIILAKSFPAKKFNIKTGEPVRSALEKCPELILVKPDFGTYRWYSNKMFGLLCDFSDKIERYSIDECFLDYTGMESIYGEAEDGARLISQRIKDELGFTVNIGIGENKLLAKMAGELE
;
A
#
# COMPACT_ATOMS: atom_id res chain seq x y z
N MET A 1 3.46 -0.24 -28.84
CA MET A 1 3.12 -1.24 -27.80
C MET A 1 2.53 -0.48 -26.63
N ARG A 2 1.50 -0.99 -25.97
CA ARG A 2 0.97 -0.33 -24.77
C ARG A 2 1.82 -0.69 -23.56
N THR A 3 2.02 0.28 -22.68
CA THR A 3 2.74 0.08 -21.42
C THR A 3 1.81 0.44 -20.28
N ILE A 4 1.36 -0.56 -19.54
CA ILE A 4 0.42 -0.41 -18.42
C ILE A 4 1.16 -0.71 -17.13
N PHE A 5 1.03 0.20 -16.15
CA PHE A 5 1.48 -0.03 -14.78
C PHE A 5 0.29 -0.45 -13.92
N HIS A 6 0.48 -1.49 -13.12
CA HIS A 6 -0.37 -1.78 -11.96
C HIS A 6 0.37 -1.33 -10.71
N ILE A 7 -0.22 -0.42 -9.96
CA ILE A 7 0.37 0.20 -8.77
C ILE A 7 -0.45 -0.23 -7.56
N ASP A 8 0.19 -0.83 -6.57
CA ASP A 8 -0.44 -1.37 -5.36
C ASP A 8 0.34 -0.94 -4.12
N VAL A 9 -0.34 -0.40 -3.12
CA VAL A 9 0.28 0.06 -1.86
C VAL A 9 0.58 -1.12 -0.95
N ASN A 10 1.83 -1.23 -0.52
CA ASN A 10 2.26 -2.28 0.40
C ASN A 10 1.61 -2.14 1.78
N SER A 11 0.80 -3.13 2.19
CA SER A 11 0.08 -3.13 3.48
C SER A 11 -0.62 -1.80 3.75
N ALA A 12 -1.46 -1.34 2.83
CA ALA A 12 -1.95 0.03 2.71
C ALA A 12 -2.41 0.66 4.03
N PHE A 13 -3.35 0.07 4.74
CA PHE A 13 -3.91 0.67 5.96
C PHE A 13 -2.85 0.82 7.05
N LEU A 14 -2.00 -0.18 7.23
CA LEU A 14 -0.91 -0.10 8.21
C LEU A 14 0.15 0.92 7.80
N SER A 15 0.53 0.94 6.53
CA SER A 15 1.52 1.88 5.99
C SER A 15 1.05 3.32 6.10
N TRP A 16 -0.21 3.59 5.82
CA TRP A 16 -0.79 4.92 5.96
C TRP A 16 -0.93 5.37 7.42
N GLU A 17 -1.30 4.45 8.31
CA GLU A 17 -1.30 4.74 9.75
C GLU A 17 0.11 5.05 10.27
N ALA A 18 1.10 4.26 9.87
CA ALA A 18 2.50 4.49 10.22
C ALA A 18 3.00 5.84 9.68
N ALA A 19 2.75 6.14 8.42
CA ALA A 19 3.15 7.41 7.80
C ALA A 19 2.51 8.62 8.50
N LYS A 20 1.22 8.53 8.84
CA LYS A 20 0.50 9.56 9.62
C LYS A 20 1.17 9.80 10.97
N ARG A 21 1.45 8.75 11.72
CA ARG A 21 2.05 8.83 13.06
C ARG A 21 3.43 9.44 13.03
N LEU A 22 4.29 8.99 12.13
CA LEU A 22 5.63 9.55 11.96
C LEU A 22 5.58 11.03 11.59
N LYS A 23 4.65 11.42 10.71
CA LYS A 23 4.44 12.83 10.34
C LYS A 23 3.93 13.68 11.49
N SER A 24 3.22 13.09 12.44
CA SER A 24 2.74 13.75 13.65
C SER A 24 3.77 13.79 14.79
N GLY A 25 4.98 13.25 14.57
CA GLY A 25 6.10 13.33 15.51
C GLY A 25 6.32 12.06 16.33
N ASP A 26 5.63 10.96 16.06
CA ASP A 26 5.95 9.68 16.69
C ASP A 26 7.37 9.24 16.27
N SER A 27 8.16 8.80 17.25
CA SER A 27 9.51 8.27 17.02
C SER A 27 9.52 6.80 16.61
N PHE A 28 8.35 6.17 16.57
CA PHE A 28 8.20 4.73 16.43
C PHE A 28 7.42 4.39 15.15
N ASP A 29 8.03 3.59 14.29
CA ASP A 29 7.40 3.13 13.04
C ASP A 29 6.71 1.77 13.23
N LEU A 30 5.40 1.74 13.13
CA LEU A 30 4.59 0.53 13.23
C LEU A 30 5.01 -0.58 12.25
N ARG A 31 5.63 -0.22 11.13
CA ARG A 31 6.08 -1.18 10.09
C ARG A 31 7.29 -2.01 10.52
N THR A 32 8.02 -1.57 11.56
CA THR A 32 9.24 -2.22 12.03
C THR A 32 9.01 -3.27 13.12
N VAL A 33 7.79 -3.39 13.62
CA VAL A 33 7.40 -4.30 14.69
C VAL A 33 6.17 -5.09 14.33
N PRO A 34 5.87 -6.22 15.04
CA PRO A 34 4.61 -6.92 14.87
C PRO A 34 3.43 -5.99 15.19
N SER A 35 2.70 -5.57 14.17
CA SER A 35 1.57 -4.67 14.29
C SER A 35 0.50 -4.96 13.25
N ALA A 36 -0.73 -4.58 13.52
CA ALA A 36 -1.85 -4.75 12.61
C ALA A 36 -2.91 -3.67 12.81
N VAL A 37 -3.58 -3.32 11.72
CA VAL A 37 -4.84 -2.57 11.75
C VAL A 37 -5.97 -3.57 11.87
N ALA A 38 -6.81 -3.42 12.89
CA ALA A 38 -7.90 -4.35 13.17
C ALA A 38 -9.09 -3.66 13.82
N GLY A 39 -10.28 -4.22 13.66
CA GLY A 39 -11.47 -3.84 14.41
C GLY A 39 -11.30 -4.09 15.92
N SER A 40 -12.24 -3.56 16.72
CA SER A 40 -12.21 -3.70 18.17
C SER A 40 -12.39 -5.15 18.61
N GLU A 41 -11.52 -5.64 19.48
CA GLU A 41 -11.66 -6.95 20.12
C GLU A 41 -12.96 -7.09 20.94
N LYS A 42 -13.48 -5.97 21.45
CA LYS A 42 -14.74 -5.92 22.22
C LYS A 42 -15.98 -6.22 21.38
N ASP A 43 -15.90 -5.95 20.09
CA ASP A 43 -16.97 -6.25 19.13
C ASP A 43 -16.71 -7.62 18.52
N ARG A 44 -16.85 -8.69 19.24
CA ARG A 44 -16.73 -10.14 18.90
C ARG A 44 -16.38 -10.54 17.43
N HIS A 45 -16.21 -9.59 16.54
CA HIS A 45 -15.99 -9.72 15.09
C HIS A 45 -14.78 -8.93 14.57
N GLY A 46 -13.87 -8.46 15.44
CA GLY A 46 -12.66 -7.81 15.01
C GLY A 46 -11.80 -8.74 14.17
N ILE A 47 -11.49 -8.33 12.95
CA ILE A 47 -10.59 -9.04 12.04
C ILE A 47 -9.36 -8.20 11.70
N ILE A 48 -8.29 -8.86 11.32
CA ILE A 48 -7.09 -8.22 10.82
C ILE A 48 -7.35 -7.66 9.41
N LEU A 49 -7.23 -6.34 9.25
CA LEU A 49 -7.43 -5.66 7.98
C LEU A 49 -6.12 -5.47 7.21
N ALA A 50 -5.04 -5.18 7.93
CA ALA A 50 -3.69 -5.06 7.38
C ALA A 50 -2.67 -5.39 8.47
N LYS A 51 -1.50 -5.85 8.08
CA LYS A 51 -0.45 -6.26 9.01
C LYS A 51 0.92 -5.80 8.54
N SER A 52 1.85 -5.65 9.51
CA SER A 52 3.25 -5.38 9.22
C SER A 52 3.97 -6.63 8.68
N PHE A 53 5.11 -6.42 8.03
CA PHE A 53 5.98 -7.52 7.61
C PHE A 53 6.48 -8.36 8.81
N PRO A 54 6.89 -7.77 9.96
CA PRO A 54 7.20 -8.55 11.15
C PRO A 54 6.03 -9.41 11.66
N ALA A 55 4.77 -8.92 11.59
CA ALA A 55 3.60 -9.71 11.96
C ALA A 55 3.36 -10.91 11.03
N LYS A 56 3.72 -10.79 9.75
CA LYS A 56 3.64 -11.90 8.77
C LYS A 56 4.49 -13.10 9.21
N LYS A 57 5.61 -12.88 9.90
CA LYS A 57 6.49 -13.93 10.42
C LYS A 57 5.82 -14.83 11.46
N PHE A 58 4.81 -14.33 12.16
CA PHE A 58 3.99 -15.10 13.10
C PHE A 58 2.80 -15.79 12.43
N ASN A 59 2.81 -15.89 11.09
CA ASN A 59 1.72 -16.47 10.31
C ASN A 59 0.36 -15.81 10.55
N ILE A 60 0.35 -14.52 10.85
CA ILE A 60 -0.86 -13.71 10.94
C ILE A 60 -1.38 -13.43 9.53
N LYS A 61 -2.67 -13.66 9.30
CA LYS A 61 -3.32 -13.51 8.00
C LYS A 61 -4.32 -12.35 8.02
N THR A 62 -4.42 -11.65 6.90
CA THR A 62 -5.50 -10.70 6.68
C THR A 62 -6.84 -11.43 6.67
N GLY A 63 -7.83 -10.88 7.37
CA GLY A 63 -9.15 -11.48 7.50
C GLY A 63 -9.30 -12.46 8.67
N GLU A 64 -8.21 -12.84 9.37
CA GLU A 64 -8.35 -13.70 10.55
C GLU A 64 -8.87 -12.93 11.77
N PRO A 65 -9.53 -13.62 12.72
CA PRO A 65 -9.97 -12.98 13.95
C PRO A 65 -8.80 -12.43 14.76
N VAL A 66 -8.98 -11.25 15.38
CA VAL A 66 -7.99 -10.62 16.27
C VAL A 66 -7.53 -11.57 17.37
N ARG A 67 -8.45 -12.31 17.97
CA ARG A 67 -8.13 -13.31 19.01
C ARG A 67 -7.11 -14.34 18.52
N SER A 68 -7.33 -14.89 17.33
CA SER A 68 -6.40 -15.87 16.73
C SER A 68 -5.02 -15.24 16.46
N ALA A 69 -4.98 -13.98 16.00
CA ALA A 69 -3.72 -13.28 15.78
C ALA A 69 -2.96 -13.06 17.11
N LEU A 70 -3.64 -12.69 18.20
CA LEU A 70 -3.04 -12.51 19.52
C LEU A 70 -2.55 -13.84 20.16
N GLU A 71 -3.20 -14.95 19.85
CA GLU A 71 -2.70 -16.29 20.26
C GLU A 71 -1.37 -16.61 19.59
N LYS A 72 -1.17 -16.19 18.33
CA LYS A 72 0.09 -16.38 17.59
C LYS A 72 1.18 -15.38 17.98
N CYS A 73 0.81 -14.17 18.32
CA CYS A 73 1.70 -13.07 18.69
C CYS A 73 1.06 -12.24 19.81
N PRO A 74 1.28 -12.61 21.10
CA PRO A 74 0.70 -11.88 22.24
C PRO A 74 1.11 -10.41 22.32
N GLU A 75 2.27 -10.05 21.78
CA GLU A 75 2.85 -8.70 21.72
C GLU A 75 2.41 -7.88 20.51
N LEU A 76 1.48 -8.39 19.69
CA LEU A 76 0.99 -7.72 18.50
C LEU A 76 0.36 -6.37 18.87
N ILE A 77 0.88 -5.29 18.27
CA ILE A 77 0.32 -3.95 18.43
C ILE A 77 -0.90 -3.81 17.52
N LEU A 78 -2.07 -3.58 18.11
CA LEU A 78 -3.31 -3.39 17.39
C LEU A 78 -3.64 -1.90 17.28
N VAL A 79 -4.00 -1.47 16.08
CA VAL A 79 -4.39 -0.10 15.78
C VAL A 79 -5.78 -0.10 15.18
N LYS A 80 -6.63 0.82 15.63
CA LYS A 80 -7.97 1.00 15.07
C LYS A 80 -7.89 1.59 13.66
N PRO A 81 -8.76 1.14 12.73
CA PRO A 81 -8.81 1.71 11.40
C PRO A 81 -9.27 3.18 11.41
N ASP A 82 -8.63 3.99 10.58
CA ASP A 82 -9.00 5.37 10.31
C ASP A 82 -9.21 5.57 8.81
N PHE A 83 -10.40 5.25 8.32
CA PHE A 83 -10.73 5.31 6.89
C PHE A 83 -10.69 6.74 6.32
N GLY A 84 -10.86 7.77 7.14
CA GLY A 84 -10.68 9.16 6.74
C GLY A 84 -9.24 9.44 6.32
N THR A 85 -8.28 9.02 7.12
CA THR A 85 -6.85 9.08 6.82
C THR A 85 -6.51 8.26 5.59
N TYR A 86 -7.07 7.06 5.43
CA TYR A 86 -6.76 6.18 4.29
C TYR A 86 -7.26 6.77 2.97
N ARG A 87 -8.46 7.35 2.95
CA ARG A 87 -8.96 8.08 1.77
C ARG A 87 -8.08 9.29 1.43
N TRP A 88 -7.59 9.99 2.43
CA TRP A 88 -6.70 11.13 2.22
C TRP A 88 -5.39 10.71 1.55
N TYR A 89 -4.71 9.67 2.06
CA TYR A 89 -3.48 9.14 1.44
C TYR A 89 -3.73 8.57 0.05
N SER A 90 -4.80 7.82 -0.14
CA SER A 90 -5.22 7.33 -1.45
C SER A 90 -5.36 8.49 -2.46
N ASN A 91 -6.09 9.55 -2.11
CA ASN A 91 -6.29 10.70 -2.98
C ASN A 91 -4.97 11.45 -3.25
N LYS A 92 -4.08 11.55 -2.27
CA LYS A 92 -2.75 12.16 -2.47
C LYS A 92 -1.90 11.34 -3.45
N MET A 93 -1.91 10.03 -3.34
CA MET A 93 -1.23 9.16 -4.29
C MET A 93 -1.77 9.34 -5.72
N PHE A 94 -3.08 9.33 -5.90
CA PHE A 94 -3.66 9.57 -7.22
C PHE A 94 -3.32 10.95 -7.77
N GLY A 95 -3.33 11.99 -6.95
CA GLY A 95 -2.90 13.32 -7.35
C GLY A 95 -1.46 13.35 -7.85
N LEU A 96 -0.54 12.66 -7.15
CA LEU A 96 0.85 12.52 -7.57
C LEU A 96 0.97 11.76 -8.89
N LEU A 97 0.20 10.70 -9.08
CA LEU A 97 0.23 9.89 -10.30
C LEU A 97 -0.27 10.65 -11.53
N CYS A 98 -1.15 11.64 -11.35
CA CYS A 98 -1.60 12.50 -12.45
C CYS A 98 -0.46 13.33 -13.09
N ASP A 99 0.67 13.51 -12.42
CA ASP A 99 1.86 14.13 -13.00
C ASP A 99 2.50 13.24 -14.09
N PHE A 100 2.28 11.92 -14.02
CA PHE A 100 2.90 10.95 -14.92
C PHE A 100 2.01 10.52 -16.08
N SER A 101 0.71 10.58 -15.93
CA SER A 101 -0.26 10.24 -16.96
C SER A 101 -1.63 10.81 -16.62
N ASP A 102 -2.40 11.19 -17.62
CA ASP A 102 -3.80 11.55 -17.50
C ASP A 102 -4.76 10.34 -17.56
N LYS A 103 -4.21 9.18 -17.91
CA LYS A 103 -4.94 7.90 -18.06
C LYS A 103 -4.74 6.99 -16.88
N ILE A 104 -5.46 7.28 -15.81
CA ILE A 104 -5.42 6.48 -14.56
C ILE A 104 -6.80 5.91 -14.29
N GLU A 105 -6.84 4.61 -14.04
CA GLU A 105 -8.04 3.92 -13.59
C GLU A 105 -7.86 3.48 -12.13
N ARG A 106 -8.66 4.02 -11.23
CA ARG A 106 -8.75 3.56 -9.85
C ARG A 106 -9.43 2.20 -9.82
N TYR A 107 -8.74 1.19 -9.30
CA TYR A 107 -9.28 -0.15 -9.14
C TYR A 107 -9.83 -0.38 -7.73
N SER A 108 -9.11 0.10 -6.73
CA SER A 108 -9.52 0.10 -5.32
C SER A 108 -8.94 1.32 -4.59
N ILE A 109 -9.06 1.38 -3.27
CA ILE A 109 -8.50 2.48 -2.46
C ILE A 109 -6.97 2.51 -2.51
N ASP A 110 -6.33 1.37 -2.73
CA ASP A 110 -4.88 1.16 -2.69
C ASP A 110 -4.27 0.67 -4.00
N GLU A 111 -5.10 0.45 -5.03
CA GLU A 111 -4.67 -0.05 -6.34
C GLU A 111 -5.14 0.84 -7.48
N CYS A 112 -4.31 0.99 -8.49
CA CYS A 112 -4.71 1.60 -9.75
C CYS A 112 -3.93 1.04 -10.93
N PHE A 113 -4.48 1.28 -12.12
CA PHE A 113 -3.79 1.11 -13.39
C PHE A 113 -3.48 2.47 -13.99
N LEU A 114 -2.26 2.63 -14.52
CA LEU A 114 -1.79 3.83 -15.18
C LEU A 114 -1.29 3.46 -16.57
N ASP A 115 -1.79 4.13 -17.61
CA ASP A 115 -1.29 3.97 -18.97
C ASP A 115 -0.07 4.88 -19.16
N TYR A 116 1.11 4.26 -19.19
CA TYR A 116 2.39 4.96 -19.33
C TYR A 116 2.78 5.18 -20.80
N THR A 117 2.01 4.64 -21.74
CA THR A 117 2.30 4.69 -23.18
C THR A 117 2.53 6.12 -23.66
N GLY A 118 3.69 6.36 -24.26
CA GLY A 118 4.07 7.68 -24.77
C GLY A 118 4.74 8.60 -23.73
N MET A 119 4.87 8.16 -22.47
CA MET A 119 5.56 8.94 -21.44
C MET A 119 7.07 8.68 -21.40
N GLU A 120 7.56 7.73 -22.18
CA GLU A 120 8.98 7.33 -22.24
C GLU A 120 9.88 8.51 -22.63
N SER A 121 9.40 9.41 -23.48
CA SER A 121 10.13 10.60 -23.89
C SER A 121 10.33 11.64 -22.80
N ILE A 122 9.52 11.57 -21.73
CA ILE A 122 9.53 12.52 -20.62
C ILE A 122 10.23 11.91 -19.40
N TYR A 123 9.89 10.67 -19.05
CA TYR A 123 10.30 10.04 -17.79
C TYR A 123 11.24 8.83 -18.00
N GLY A 124 11.67 8.52 -19.22
CA GLY A 124 12.53 7.37 -19.54
C GLY A 124 11.75 6.09 -19.77
N GLU A 125 12.47 5.00 -19.94
CA GLU A 125 11.88 3.68 -20.14
C GLU A 125 10.93 3.27 -18.99
N ALA A 126 10.11 2.27 -19.20
CA ALA A 126 9.05 1.90 -18.26
C ALA A 126 9.58 1.64 -16.84
N GLU A 127 10.71 0.96 -16.71
CA GLU A 127 11.35 0.69 -15.42
C GLU A 127 11.84 1.96 -14.72
N ASP A 128 12.33 2.93 -15.47
CA ASP A 128 12.80 4.21 -14.93
C ASP A 128 11.61 5.05 -14.43
N GLY A 129 10.54 5.09 -15.22
CA GLY A 129 9.28 5.72 -14.83
C GLY A 129 8.67 5.10 -13.57
N ALA A 130 8.67 3.77 -13.48
CA ALA A 130 8.19 3.04 -12.31
C ALA A 130 9.04 3.33 -11.06
N ARG A 131 10.37 3.36 -11.19
CA ARG A 131 11.28 3.74 -10.08
C ARG A 131 11.04 5.16 -9.62
N LEU A 132 10.87 6.09 -10.55
CA LEU A 132 10.61 7.49 -10.23
C LEU A 132 9.28 7.66 -9.49
N ILE A 133 8.22 6.99 -9.93
CA ILE A 133 6.92 6.98 -9.24
C ILE A 133 7.08 6.43 -7.82
N SER A 134 7.71 5.25 -7.68
CA SER A 134 7.92 4.62 -6.38
C SER A 134 8.72 5.51 -5.43
N GLN A 135 9.77 6.16 -5.92
CA GLN A 135 10.60 7.06 -5.13
C GLN A 135 9.83 8.31 -4.69
N ARG A 136 9.07 8.93 -5.59
CA ARG A 136 8.27 10.11 -5.25
C ARG A 136 7.19 9.79 -4.20
N ILE A 137 6.50 8.66 -4.34
CA ILE A 137 5.50 8.23 -3.34
C ILE A 137 6.17 8.05 -1.97
N LYS A 138 7.33 7.40 -1.93
CA LYS A 138 8.09 7.20 -0.69
C LYS A 138 8.53 8.51 -0.05
N ASP A 139 9.09 9.41 -0.83
CA ASP A 139 9.65 10.68 -0.33
C ASP A 139 8.57 11.68 0.07
N GLU A 140 7.51 11.81 -0.75
CA GLU A 140 6.48 12.80 -0.54
C GLU A 140 5.36 12.33 0.40
N LEU A 141 5.04 11.03 0.38
CA LEU A 141 3.89 10.47 1.11
C LEU A 141 4.29 9.50 2.23
N GLY A 142 5.51 8.95 2.22
CA GLY A 142 6.06 8.16 3.32
C GLY A 142 5.63 6.69 3.34
N PHE A 143 5.18 6.13 2.21
CA PHE A 143 4.88 4.70 2.07
C PHE A 143 5.42 4.13 0.76
N THR A 144 5.39 2.82 0.61
CA THR A 144 5.92 2.13 -0.56
C THR A 144 4.81 1.46 -1.37
N VAL A 145 5.10 1.28 -2.67
CA VAL A 145 4.21 0.61 -3.62
C VAL A 145 4.96 -0.47 -4.38
N ASN A 146 4.24 -1.50 -4.81
CA ASN A 146 4.68 -2.40 -5.87
C ASN A 146 4.15 -1.89 -7.20
N ILE A 147 4.97 -1.96 -8.25
CA ILE A 147 4.57 -1.57 -9.60
C ILE A 147 4.87 -2.72 -10.55
N GLY A 148 3.82 -3.33 -11.07
CA GLY A 148 3.93 -4.30 -12.15
C GLY A 148 3.79 -3.63 -13.50
N ILE A 149 4.58 -4.05 -14.48
CA ILE A 149 4.63 -3.50 -15.83
C ILE A 149 4.17 -4.58 -16.82
N GLY A 150 3.26 -4.24 -17.73
CA GLY A 150 2.78 -5.15 -18.75
C GLY A 150 2.09 -4.45 -19.92
N GLU A 151 1.82 -5.19 -20.98
CA GLU A 151 1.14 -4.66 -22.17
C GLU A 151 -0.38 -4.49 -21.97
N ASN A 152 -0.91 -5.06 -20.93
CA ASN A 152 -2.31 -4.95 -20.53
C ASN A 152 -2.45 -5.06 -19.00
N LYS A 153 -3.64 -4.75 -18.50
CA LYS A 153 -3.93 -4.74 -17.05
C LYS A 153 -3.66 -6.08 -16.37
N LEU A 154 -4.02 -7.20 -17.01
CA LEU A 154 -3.84 -8.52 -16.44
C LEU A 154 -2.35 -8.84 -16.24
N LEU A 155 -1.54 -8.64 -17.29
CA LEU A 155 -0.11 -8.89 -17.23
C LEU A 155 0.59 -7.95 -16.25
N ALA A 156 0.20 -6.66 -16.22
CA ALA A 156 0.74 -5.70 -15.27
C ALA A 156 0.44 -6.12 -13.82
N LYS A 157 -0.80 -6.53 -13.53
CA LYS A 157 -1.16 -7.00 -12.18
C LYS A 157 -0.41 -8.26 -11.79
N MET A 158 -0.35 -9.26 -12.68
CA MET A 158 0.42 -10.48 -12.42
C MET A 158 1.90 -10.19 -12.17
N ALA A 159 2.51 -9.28 -12.95
CA ALA A 159 3.91 -8.89 -12.76
C ALA A 159 4.15 -8.23 -11.39
N GLY A 160 3.21 -7.43 -10.88
CA GLY A 160 3.29 -6.81 -9.56
C GLY A 160 3.11 -7.78 -8.38
N GLU A 161 2.48 -8.95 -8.62
CA GLU A 161 2.25 -9.99 -7.61
C GLU A 161 3.36 -11.05 -7.57
N LEU A 162 4.28 -11.06 -8.54
CA LEU A 162 5.46 -11.92 -8.54
C LEU A 162 6.50 -11.34 -7.56
N GLU A 163 6.61 -11.94 -6.37
CA GLU A 163 7.72 -11.72 -5.41
C GLU A 163 8.87 -12.70 -5.66
#